data_da6989f23b452db77b1747619f733256
#
_entry.id   da6989f23b452db77b1747619f733256
#
_cell.length_a   1.000
_cell.length_b   1.000
_cell.length_c   1.000
_cell.angle_alpha   90.00
_cell.angle_beta   90.00
_cell.angle_gamma   90.00
#
_symmetry.space_group_name_H-M   'P 1'
#
loop_
_entity.id
_entity.type
_entity.pdbx_description
1 polymer ?
#
loop_
_entity_poly.entity_id
_entity_poly.type
_entity_poly.pdbx_seq_one_letter_code
_entity_poly.pdbx_strand_id
1 'polypeptide(L)'
;MSGIEAFSPKGMLHEGWSAQVDDYAIVCGWALQGKTFLVGDVAGGLYAFEGKSGKLIWQSKDIHKGGLLAMSIHPDGNTFATAGQDGHVCIWESKEGKSIENLELGKGWVEHIKWSPDGKFLAVVFTKYVYVFDENGQEHWRSEEHPSTVSAISWSNSNELATACYGQVTFFDV
;
A
#
# COMPACT_ATOMS: atom_id res chain seq x y z
N MET A 1 -0.19 -30.21 -45.65
CA MET A 1 0.25 -29.85 -44.28
C MET A 1 -0.69 -28.77 -43.78
N SER A 2 -1.68 -29.17 -43.02
CA SER A 2 -2.70 -28.24 -42.47
C SER A 2 -2.08 -27.55 -41.28
N GLY A 3 -1.92 -26.22 -41.38
CA GLY A 3 -1.54 -25.38 -40.27
C GLY A 3 -2.62 -25.45 -39.17
N ILE A 4 -2.22 -25.80 -37.98
CA ILE A 4 -3.05 -25.68 -36.79
C ILE A 4 -3.12 -24.16 -36.51
N GLU A 5 -4.23 -23.53 -36.88
CA GLU A 5 -4.55 -22.18 -36.37
C GLU A 5 -4.63 -22.27 -34.84
N ALA A 6 -3.73 -21.58 -34.17
CA ALA A 6 -3.78 -21.44 -32.74
C ALA A 6 -5.08 -20.73 -32.36
N PHE A 7 -6.02 -21.49 -31.80
CA PHE A 7 -7.27 -20.98 -31.26
C PHE A 7 -6.92 -20.04 -30.09
N SER A 8 -7.06 -18.75 -30.28
CA SER A 8 -6.99 -17.76 -29.18
C SER A 8 -8.42 -17.59 -28.63
N PRO A 9 -8.78 -18.21 -27.52
CA PRO A 9 -10.13 -18.09 -26.99
C PRO A 9 -10.38 -16.62 -26.59
N LYS A 10 -11.52 -16.07 -26.97
CA LYS A 10 -11.99 -14.79 -26.48
C LYS A 10 -11.98 -14.80 -24.94
N GLY A 11 -11.20 -13.91 -24.30
CA GLY A 11 -11.12 -13.79 -22.85
C GLY A 11 -9.81 -14.24 -22.22
N MET A 12 -8.79 -14.63 -22.96
CA MET A 12 -7.45 -14.84 -22.43
C MET A 12 -6.78 -13.52 -22.08
N LEU A 13 -6.12 -13.48 -20.93
CA LEU A 13 -5.24 -12.39 -20.55
C LEU A 13 -4.03 -12.38 -21.50
N HIS A 14 -3.70 -11.19 -22.01
CA HIS A 14 -2.51 -10.99 -22.82
C HIS A 14 -1.51 -10.15 -22.02
N GLU A 15 -0.23 -10.45 -22.17
CA GLU A 15 0.83 -9.60 -21.64
C GLU A 15 0.77 -8.25 -22.38
N GLY A 16 0.58 -7.16 -21.62
CA GLY A 16 0.58 -5.80 -22.16
C GLY A 16 1.99 -5.21 -22.19
N TRP A 17 2.65 -5.20 -21.04
CA TRP A 17 4.03 -4.76 -20.88
C TRP A 17 4.63 -5.40 -19.60
N SER A 18 5.95 -5.43 -19.55
CA SER A 18 6.70 -5.80 -18.35
C SER A 18 7.77 -4.76 -18.06
N ALA A 19 8.11 -4.59 -16.80
CA ALA A 19 9.15 -3.69 -16.32
C ALA A 19 9.97 -4.36 -15.21
N GLN A 20 11.20 -3.91 -15.03
CA GLN A 20 12.07 -4.41 -13.97
C GLN A 20 12.16 -3.39 -12.83
N VAL A 21 12.26 -3.88 -11.62
CA VAL A 21 12.60 -3.15 -10.39
C VAL A 21 13.90 -3.74 -9.84
N ASP A 22 14.53 -3.04 -8.90
CA ASP A 22 15.89 -3.40 -8.47
C ASP A 22 15.91 -4.65 -7.56
N ASP A 23 14.82 -4.91 -6.81
CA ASP A 23 14.74 -6.03 -5.89
C ASP A 23 13.32 -6.66 -5.93
N TYR A 24 13.02 -7.56 -5.02
CA TYR A 24 11.77 -8.30 -4.96
C TYR A 24 10.57 -7.36 -4.74
N ALA A 25 9.70 -7.25 -5.74
CA ALA A 25 8.48 -6.45 -5.66
C ALA A 25 7.49 -7.10 -4.69
N ILE A 26 7.06 -6.38 -3.66
CA ILE A 26 6.17 -6.89 -2.60
C ILE A 26 4.82 -6.18 -2.56
N VAL A 27 4.76 -4.96 -3.06
CA VAL A 27 3.53 -4.15 -3.08
C VAL A 27 3.36 -3.48 -4.43
N CYS A 28 2.13 -3.37 -4.88
CA CYS A 28 1.80 -2.61 -6.09
C CYS A 28 0.38 -2.07 -6.03
N GLY A 29 0.10 -1.05 -6.84
CA GLY A 29 -1.24 -0.50 -6.96
C GLY A 29 -1.36 0.52 -8.08
N TRP A 30 -2.60 0.74 -8.51
CA TRP A 30 -2.94 1.73 -9.53
C TRP A 30 -3.26 3.08 -8.88
N ALA A 31 -2.60 4.13 -9.34
CA ALA A 31 -2.82 5.52 -8.95
C ALA A 31 -3.29 6.36 -10.14
N LEU A 32 -3.69 7.61 -9.89
CA LEU A 32 -4.08 8.58 -10.91
C LEU A 32 -5.11 8.03 -11.90
N GLN A 33 -6.15 7.35 -11.37
CA GLN A 33 -7.23 6.73 -12.17
C GLN A 33 -6.72 5.72 -13.19
N GLY A 34 -5.75 4.88 -12.81
CA GLY A 34 -5.17 3.85 -13.66
C GLY A 34 -4.13 4.35 -14.67
N LYS A 35 -3.71 5.62 -14.59
CA LYS A 35 -2.67 6.17 -15.47
C LYS A 35 -1.26 5.81 -15.01
N THR A 36 -1.07 5.57 -13.72
CA THR A 36 0.22 5.27 -13.11
C THR A 36 0.13 3.97 -12.31
N PHE A 37 1.06 3.07 -12.53
CA PHE A 37 1.24 1.85 -11.75
C PHE A 37 2.41 2.04 -10.79
N LEU A 38 2.13 1.98 -9.51
CA LEU A 38 3.12 2.10 -8.44
C LEU A 38 3.58 0.72 -7.99
N VAL A 39 4.87 0.57 -7.75
CA VAL A 39 5.49 -0.66 -7.23
C VAL A 39 6.45 -0.31 -6.13
N GLY A 40 6.47 -1.11 -5.08
CA GLY A 40 7.48 -1.04 -4.02
C GLY A 40 8.21 -2.36 -3.89
N ASP A 41 9.53 -2.32 -3.75
CA ASP A 41 10.36 -3.50 -3.51
C ASP A 41 10.79 -3.64 -2.05
N VAL A 42 11.25 -4.83 -1.69
CA VAL A 42 11.62 -5.18 -0.31
C VAL A 42 12.81 -4.36 0.21
N ALA A 43 13.67 -3.88 -0.66
CA ALA A 43 14.83 -3.04 -0.27
C ALA A 43 14.45 -1.58 0.00
N GLY A 44 13.18 -1.20 -0.22
CA GLY A 44 12.70 0.18 -0.04
C GLY A 44 12.80 1.02 -1.30
N GLY A 45 12.82 0.38 -2.47
CA GLY A 45 12.66 1.05 -3.76
C GLY A 45 11.18 1.34 -4.03
N LEU A 46 10.90 2.53 -4.57
CA LEU A 46 9.60 2.91 -5.13
C LEU A 46 9.74 3.25 -6.60
N TYR A 47 8.80 2.79 -7.39
CA TYR A 47 8.77 2.97 -8.85
C TYR A 47 7.37 3.36 -9.30
N ALA A 48 7.30 4.30 -10.23
CA ALA A 48 6.07 4.66 -10.92
C ALA A 48 6.24 4.42 -12.42
N PHE A 49 5.33 3.67 -12.99
CA PHE A 49 5.31 3.34 -14.41
C PHE A 49 4.06 3.92 -15.07
N GLU A 50 4.19 4.38 -16.30
CA GLU A 50 3.04 4.77 -17.12
C GLU A 50 2.17 3.54 -17.42
N GLY A 51 0.89 3.63 -17.05
CA GLY A 51 -0.02 2.49 -17.09
C GLY A 51 -0.22 1.86 -18.46
N LYS A 52 -0.06 2.61 -19.55
CA LYS A 52 -0.23 2.11 -20.92
C LYS A 52 1.01 1.47 -21.50
N SER A 53 2.19 1.99 -21.19
CA SER A 53 3.45 1.62 -21.85
C SER A 53 4.44 0.91 -20.94
N GLY A 54 4.25 0.96 -19.62
CA GLY A 54 5.24 0.49 -18.65
C GLY A 54 6.52 1.33 -18.59
N LYS A 55 6.51 2.52 -19.21
CA LYS A 55 7.66 3.43 -19.14
C LYS A 55 7.81 3.96 -17.73
N LEU A 56 9.02 3.91 -17.18
CA LEU A 56 9.35 4.49 -15.88
C LEU A 56 9.12 6.01 -15.91
N ILE A 57 8.32 6.51 -14.97
CA ILE A 57 8.04 7.94 -14.77
C ILE A 57 9.00 8.52 -13.74
N TRP A 58 9.07 7.90 -12.57
CA TRP A 58 9.98 8.25 -11.50
C TRP A 58 10.33 7.03 -10.65
N GLN A 59 11.43 7.14 -9.89
CA GLN A 59 11.83 6.16 -8.88
C GLN A 59 12.46 6.86 -7.67
N SER A 60 12.35 6.23 -6.50
CA SER A 60 13.00 6.62 -5.26
C SER A 60 13.60 5.38 -4.60
N LYS A 61 14.63 5.55 -3.78
CA LYS A 61 15.34 4.44 -3.12
C LYS A 61 15.50 4.72 -1.63
N ASP A 62 15.71 3.65 -0.88
CA ASP A 62 16.01 3.71 0.55
C ASP A 62 14.96 4.50 1.37
N ILE A 63 13.68 4.40 0.97
CA ILE A 63 12.60 5.15 1.62
C ILE A 63 12.26 4.65 3.02
N HIS A 64 12.59 3.39 3.34
CA HIS A 64 12.45 2.79 4.65
C HIS A 64 13.72 2.05 5.05
N LYS A 65 14.26 2.34 6.23
CA LYS A 65 15.42 1.61 6.78
C LYS A 65 15.01 0.19 7.17
N GLY A 66 15.73 -0.79 6.64
CA GLY A 66 15.45 -2.21 6.87
C GLY A 66 14.46 -2.81 5.87
N GLY A 67 13.71 -2.01 5.13
CA GLY A 67 12.87 -2.44 4.03
C GLY A 67 11.42 -1.98 4.10
N LEU A 68 10.80 -1.97 2.94
CA LEU A 68 9.38 -1.69 2.76
C LEU A 68 8.55 -2.93 3.13
N LEU A 69 7.39 -2.75 3.74
CA LEU A 69 6.46 -3.82 4.11
C LEU A 69 5.07 -3.63 3.51
N ALA A 70 4.57 -2.42 3.46
CA ALA A 70 3.21 -2.16 3.01
C ALA A 70 3.08 -0.87 2.19
N MET A 71 2.08 -0.85 1.33
CA MET A 71 1.64 0.33 0.58
C MET A 71 0.12 0.36 0.49
N SER A 72 -0.46 1.53 0.57
CA SER A 72 -1.89 1.76 0.36
C SER A 72 -2.11 3.01 -0.49
N ILE A 73 -2.80 2.84 -1.60
CA ILE A 73 -3.18 3.96 -2.47
C ILE A 73 -4.41 4.64 -1.88
N HIS A 74 -4.36 5.97 -1.78
CA HIS A 74 -5.52 6.76 -1.39
C HIS A 74 -6.63 6.63 -2.45
N PRO A 75 -7.93 6.62 -2.07
CA PRO A 75 -9.03 6.41 -3.01
C PRO A 75 -9.10 7.38 -4.20
N ASP A 76 -8.61 8.61 -4.03
CA ASP A 76 -8.53 9.58 -5.14
C ASP A 76 -7.36 9.30 -6.11
N GLY A 77 -6.42 8.43 -5.71
CA GLY A 77 -5.23 8.06 -6.47
C GLY A 77 -4.15 9.14 -6.55
N ASN A 78 -4.35 10.32 -5.96
CA ASN A 78 -3.36 11.40 -6.01
C ASN A 78 -2.22 11.22 -5.01
N THR A 79 -2.48 10.50 -3.93
CA THR A 79 -1.51 10.18 -2.90
C THR A 79 -1.48 8.69 -2.60
N PHE A 80 -0.44 8.24 -1.93
CA PHE A 80 -0.33 6.89 -1.39
C PHE A 80 0.53 6.91 -0.12
N ALA A 81 0.36 5.91 0.71
CA ALA A 81 1.15 5.71 1.91
C ALA A 81 2.04 4.48 1.76
N THR A 82 3.22 4.51 2.35
CA THR A 82 4.13 3.37 2.51
C THR A 82 4.51 3.18 3.95
N ALA A 83 4.85 1.95 4.33
CA ALA A 83 5.28 1.62 5.69
C ALA A 83 6.38 0.56 5.66
N GLY A 84 7.24 0.57 6.67
CA GLY A 84 8.44 -0.26 6.67
C GLY A 84 8.85 -0.79 8.04
N GLN A 85 10.02 -1.41 8.07
CA GLN A 85 10.61 -2.02 9.26
C GLN A 85 11.21 -0.99 10.24
N ASP A 86 11.24 0.26 9.85
CA ASP A 86 11.78 1.37 10.63
C ASP A 86 10.76 2.07 11.52
N GLY A 87 9.50 1.60 11.54
CA GLY A 87 8.43 2.17 12.34
C GLY A 87 7.86 3.47 11.78
N HIS A 88 8.14 3.77 10.52
CA HIS A 88 7.64 4.96 9.84
C HIS A 88 6.51 4.62 8.85
N VAL A 89 5.61 5.58 8.70
CA VAL A 89 4.63 5.66 7.60
C VAL A 89 4.91 6.93 6.84
N CYS A 90 5.19 6.81 5.54
CA CYS A 90 5.44 7.96 4.67
C CYS A 90 4.27 8.14 3.72
N ILE A 91 3.78 9.38 3.58
CA ILE A 91 2.74 9.75 2.61
C ILE A 91 3.40 10.46 1.44
N TRP A 92 3.01 10.08 0.23
CA TRP A 92 3.63 10.49 -1.02
C TRP A 92 2.62 11.07 -1.99
N GLU A 93 3.04 12.00 -2.80
CA GLU A 93 2.32 12.45 -3.99
C GLU A 93 2.59 11.47 -5.14
N SER A 94 1.52 10.96 -5.78
CA SER A 94 1.64 9.88 -6.77
C SER A 94 2.30 10.30 -8.09
N LYS A 95 2.16 11.57 -8.49
CA LYS A 95 2.58 12.04 -9.81
C LYS A 95 4.10 12.19 -9.93
N GLU A 96 4.73 12.72 -8.89
CA GLU A 96 6.16 13.06 -8.88
C GLU A 96 6.96 12.28 -7.84
N GLY A 97 6.30 11.49 -6.98
CA GLY A 97 6.96 10.71 -5.92
C GLY A 97 7.55 11.59 -4.81
N LYS A 98 6.96 12.75 -4.57
CA LYS A 98 7.39 13.65 -3.49
C LYS A 98 6.82 13.17 -2.16
N SER A 99 7.65 13.13 -1.12
CA SER A 99 7.19 12.91 0.26
C SER A 99 6.39 14.14 0.73
N ILE A 100 5.20 13.88 1.29
CA ILE A 100 4.31 14.89 1.84
C ILE A 100 4.43 14.90 3.36
N GLU A 101 4.39 13.71 3.98
CA GLU A 101 4.33 13.54 5.42
C GLU A 101 5.11 12.30 5.85
N ASN A 102 5.61 12.30 7.08
CA ASN A 102 6.30 11.17 7.69
C ASN A 102 5.83 11.03 9.14
N LEU A 103 5.14 9.92 9.43
CA LEU A 103 4.63 9.58 10.75
C LEU A 103 5.58 8.59 11.41
N GLU A 104 6.14 8.93 12.56
CA GLU A 104 7.00 8.05 13.35
C GLU A 104 6.20 7.42 14.49
N LEU A 105 6.02 6.10 14.47
CA LEU A 105 5.31 5.35 15.51
C LEU A 105 6.25 4.80 16.58
N GLY A 106 7.55 4.72 16.31
CA GLY A 106 8.55 4.22 17.23
C GLY A 106 9.41 3.10 16.64
N LYS A 107 10.06 2.33 17.50
CA LYS A 107 10.92 1.20 17.07
C LYS A 107 10.05 -0.04 16.86
N GLY A 108 9.95 -0.50 15.63
CA GLY A 108 9.17 -1.70 15.28
C GLY A 108 8.74 -1.67 13.81
N TRP A 109 8.01 -2.69 13.42
CA TRP A 109 7.55 -2.87 12.05
C TRP A 109 6.12 -2.36 11.91
N VAL A 110 5.87 -1.67 10.80
CA VAL A 110 4.53 -1.31 10.34
C VAL A 110 4.19 -2.21 9.16
N GLU A 111 3.46 -3.29 9.43
CA GLU A 111 3.24 -4.37 8.45
C GLU A 111 1.99 -4.16 7.60
N HIS A 112 1.01 -3.40 8.11
CA HIS A 112 -0.24 -3.17 7.39
C HIS A 112 -0.67 -1.73 7.52
N ILE A 113 -1.02 -1.13 6.39
CA ILE A 113 -1.65 0.18 6.30
C ILE A 113 -2.80 0.13 5.32
N LYS A 114 -3.86 0.89 5.57
CA LYS A 114 -4.99 0.95 4.65
C LYS A 114 -5.79 2.25 4.79
N TRP A 115 -5.97 2.94 3.68
CA TRP A 115 -6.88 4.07 3.61
C TRP A 115 -8.33 3.62 3.74
N SER A 116 -9.16 4.44 4.44
CA SER A 116 -10.60 4.28 4.43
C SER A 116 -11.18 4.51 3.03
N PRO A 117 -12.35 3.96 2.69
CA PRO A 117 -12.95 4.10 1.36
C PRO A 117 -13.20 5.54 0.90
N ASP A 118 -13.41 6.48 1.84
CA ASP A 118 -13.58 7.90 1.54
C ASP A 118 -12.28 8.71 1.61
N GLY A 119 -11.16 8.07 1.99
CA GLY A 119 -9.84 8.69 2.07
C GLY A 119 -9.57 9.56 3.29
N LYS A 120 -10.52 9.71 4.21
CA LYS A 120 -10.32 10.59 5.38
C LYS A 120 -9.40 10.02 6.44
N PHE A 121 -9.27 8.68 6.48
CA PHE A 121 -8.53 7.99 7.51
C PHE A 121 -7.53 6.99 6.94
N LEU A 122 -6.37 6.92 7.57
CA LEU A 122 -5.36 5.90 7.33
C LEU A 122 -5.25 5.00 8.56
N ALA A 123 -5.68 3.74 8.45
CA ALA A 123 -5.43 2.73 9.47
C ALA A 123 -4.01 2.18 9.32
N VAL A 124 -3.30 2.06 10.44
CA VAL A 124 -1.89 1.66 10.53
C VAL A 124 -1.74 0.61 11.63
N VAL A 125 -1.21 -0.54 11.30
CA VAL A 125 -0.85 -1.58 12.27
C VAL A 125 0.59 -1.38 12.73
N PHE A 126 0.75 -1.17 14.01
CA PHE A 126 2.06 -1.13 14.65
C PHE A 126 2.10 -2.15 15.79
N THR A 127 2.74 -3.28 15.53
CA THR A 127 2.82 -4.41 16.46
C THR A 127 1.44 -4.96 16.85
N LYS A 128 0.98 -4.72 18.09
CA LYS A 128 -0.31 -5.16 18.63
C LYS A 128 -1.37 -4.07 18.66
N TYR A 129 -1.08 -2.91 18.12
CA TYR A 129 -1.98 -1.76 18.12
C TYR A 129 -2.39 -1.40 16.71
N VAL A 130 -3.59 -0.84 16.58
CA VAL A 130 -4.04 -0.19 15.37
C VAL A 130 -4.24 1.28 15.67
N TYR A 131 -3.57 2.11 14.89
CA TYR A 131 -3.71 3.56 14.90
C TYR A 131 -4.56 3.97 13.70
N VAL A 132 -5.36 5.00 13.87
CA VAL A 132 -6.07 5.65 12.77
C VAL A 132 -5.66 7.12 12.77
N PHE A 133 -5.08 7.54 11.66
CA PHE A 133 -4.68 8.92 11.42
C PHE A 133 -5.66 9.59 10.48
N ASP A 134 -5.90 10.88 10.67
CA ASP A 134 -6.66 11.70 9.73
C ASP A 134 -5.81 12.11 8.51
N GLU A 135 -6.42 12.84 7.58
CA GLU A 135 -5.77 13.34 6.37
C GLU A 135 -4.59 14.31 6.62
N ASN A 136 -4.49 14.87 7.83
CA ASN A 136 -3.41 15.76 8.27
C ASN A 136 -2.31 15.02 9.05
N GLY A 137 -2.37 13.68 9.12
CA GLY A 137 -1.42 12.86 9.86
C GLY A 137 -1.57 12.94 11.38
N GLN A 138 -2.70 13.44 11.89
CA GLN A 138 -2.97 13.48 13.33
C GLN A 138 -3.65 12.19 13.78
N GLU A 139 -3.22 11.66 14.94
CA GLU A 139 -3.87 10.50 15.53
C GLU A 139 -5.32 10.84 15.90
N HIS A 140 -6.24 10.18 15.20
CA HIS A 140 -7.68 10.30 15.42
C HIS A 140 -8.16 9.29 16.44
N TRP A 141 -7.65 8.05 16.35
CA TRP A 141 -8.05 6.95 17.21
C TRP A 141 -6.95 5.90 17.32
N ARG A 142 -6.95 5.16 18.41
CA ARG A 142 -6.06 4.02 18.66
C ARG A 142 -6.78 2.92 19.41
N SER A 143 -6.54 1.67 19.01
CA SER A 143 -7.09 0.50 19.70
C SER A 143 -6.43 0.26 21.07
N GLU A 144 -7.11 -0.50 21.92
CA GLU A 144 -6.46 -1.22 23.03
C GLU A 144 -5.48 -2.27 22.46
N GLU A 145 -4.61 -2.79 23.33
CA GLU A 145 -3.65 -3.82 22.95
C GLU A 145 -4.36 -5.11 22.53
N HIS A 146 -4.08 -5.59 21.31
CA HIS A 146 -4.57 -6.88 20.85
C HIS A 146 -3.79 -8.03 21.53
N PRO A 147 -4.39 -9.22 21.68
CA PRO A 147 -3.75 -10.38 22.29
C PRO A 147 -2.43 -10.80 21.62
N SER A 148 -2.31 -10.55 20.34
CA SER A 148 -1.11 -10.82 19.53
C SER A 148 -0.93 -9.74 18.47
N THR A 149 0.17 -9.81 17.71
CA THR A 149 0.38 -8.96 16.52
C THR A 149 -0.83 -9.02 15.60
N VAL A 150 -1.29 -7.85 15.15
CA VAL A 150 -2.40 -7.74 14.19
C VAL A 150 -1.90 -8.16 12.81
N SER A 151 -2.53 -9.16 12.23
CA SER A 151 -2.11 -9.77 10.96
C SER A 151 -2.89 -9.28 9.75
N ALA A 152 -4.01 -8.59 9.95
CA ALA A 152 -4.79 -8.01 8.88
C ALA A 152 -5.72 -6.90 9.38
N ILE A 153 -6.00 -5.93 8.51
CA ILE A 153 -7.00 -4.88 8.72
C ILE A 153 -7.88 -4.73 7.47
N SER A 154 -9.12 -4.36 7.67
CA SER A 154 -10.05 -4.09 6.57
C SER A 154 -11.12 -3.10 6.98
N TRP A 155 -11.31 -2.06 6.18
CA TRP A 155 -12.46 -1.17 6.29
C TRP A 155 -13.69 -1.84 5.67
N SER A 156 -14.82 -1.85 6.38
CA SER A 156 -16.12 -2.24 5.80
C SER A 156 -16.78 -1.03 5.10
N ASN A 157 -16.62 0.13 5.71
CA ASN A 157 -17.00 1.46 5.21
C ASN A 157 -16.05 2.51 5.82
N SER A 158 -16.34 3.79 5.68
CA SER A 158 -15.43 4.85 6.14
C SER A 158 -15.30 4.98 7.66
N ASN A 159 -16.19 4.38 8.44
CA ASN A 159 -16.21 4.48 9.89
C ASN A 159 -16.05 3.14 10.62
N GLU A 160 -16.07 2.03 9.90
CA GLU A 160 -15.98 0.70 10.51
C GLU A 160 -14.71 -0.02 10.06
N LEU A 161 -13.87 -0.38 11.01
CA LEU A 161 -12.60 -1.07 10.81
C LEU A 161 -12.64 -2.45 11.47
N ALA A 162 -12.29 -3.47 10.71
CA ALA A 162 -12.07 -4.82 11.22
C ALA A 162 -10.58 -5.11 11.35
N THR A 163 -10.21 -5.80 12.41
CA THR A 163 -8.84 -6.30 12.64
C THR A 163 -8.86 -7.80 12.85
N ALA A 164 -7.78 -8.46 12.49
CA ALA A 164 -7.57 -9.87 12.78
C ALA A 164 -6.20 -10.08 13.43
N CYS A 165 -6.16 -10.92 14.45
CA CYS A 165 -4.94 -11.39 15.11
C CYS A 165 -5.11 -12.86 15.49
N TYR A 166 -4.10 -13.48 16.12
CA TYR A 166 -4.22 -14.90 16.50
C TYR A 166 -5.44 -15.13 17.41
N GLY A 167 -6.37 -15.96 16.92
CA GLY A 167 -7.55 -16.41 17.66
C GLY A 167 -8.66 -15.37 17.81
N GLN A 168 -8.54 -14.17 17.22
CA GLN A 168 -9.51 -13.10 17.41
C GLN A 168 -9.70 -12.25 16.15
N VAL A 169 -10.93 -11.83 15.92
CA VAL A 169 -11.30 -10.74 15.02
C VAL A 169 -12.08 -9.70 15.83
N THR A 170 -11.84 -8.43 15.55
CA THR A 170 -12.49 -7.32 16.28
C THR A 170 -12.98 -6.29 15.29
N PHE A 171 -14.16 -5.73 15.51
CA PHE A 171 -14.75 -4.64 14.76
C PHE A 171 -14.75 -3.38 15.63
N PHE A 172 -14.40 -2.27 15.03
CA PHE A 172 -14.35 -0.97 15.66
C PHE A 172 -15.19 0.04 14.89
N ASP A 173 -15.91 0.86 15.59
CA ASP A 173 -16.46 2.14 15.14
C ASP A 173 -15.40 3.21 15.38
N VAL A 174 -14.94 3.88 14.32
CA VAL A 174 -13.81 4.82 14.31
C VAL A 174 -14.29 6.27 14.22
#